data_04e2bf6f190a89253f53a81e0822aaa8
#
_entry.id   04e2bf6f190a89253f53a81e0822aaa8
#
_cell.length_a   1.000
_cell.length_b   1.000
_cell.length_c   1.000
_cell.angle_alpha   90.00
_cell.angle_beta   90.00
_cell.angle_gamma   90.00
#
_symmetry.space_group_name_H-M   'P 1'
#
loop_
_entity.id
_entity.type
_entity.pdbx_description
1 polymer ?
#
loop_
_entity_poly.entity_id
_entity_poly.type
_entity_poly.pdbx_seq_one_letter_code
_entity_poly.pdbx_strand_id
1 'polypeptide(L)'
;VTMANIAQLINNLQSLFLAHEDRFIVTPNFHVFEMYMPHYNGQSVRTVFTAPEVNFTKTDNNPDQLSGLAGSASLHGKQLILTAVNPSITEARETEIMARGAKIKAAAATVLSEKDVHARNSFENPDAVQVKKAEVRIAGDNALFTFPPASVVQLTLELG
;
A
#
# COMPACT_ATOMS: atom_id res chain seq x y z
N VAL A 1 -5.13 -10.65 -9.82
CA VAL A 1 -6.07 -9.60 -10.26
C VAL A 1 -5.65 -9.18 -11.65
N THR A 2 -6.53 -9.31 -12.65
CA THR A 2 -6.24 -8.92 -14.03
C THR A 2 -6.73 -7.51 -14.35
N MET A 3 -7.66 -6.98 -13.57
CA MET A 3 -8.23 -5.65 -13.74
C MET A 3 -8.80 -5.13 -12.41
N ALA A 4 -8.61 -3.85 -12.13
CA ALA A 4 -9.28 -3.15 -11.06
C ALA A 4 -9.92 -1.87 -11.62
N ASN A 5 -11.17 -1.65 -11.31
CA ASN A 5 -11.94 -0.49 -11.77
C ASN A 5 -12.48 0.29 -10.57
N ILE A 6 -12.59 1.60 -10.74
CA ILE A 6 -13.29 2.47 -9.81
C ILE A 6 -14.48 3.10 -10.53
N ALA A 7 -15.63 3.14 -9.86
CA ALA A 7 -16.82 3.77 -10.41
C ALA A 7 -16.69 5.29 -10.29
N GLN A 8 -16.89 5.97 -11.41
CA GLN A 8 -16.84 7.42 -11.56
C GLN A 8 -15.51 8.07 -11.13
N LEU A 9 -14.98 8.87 -12.00
CA LEU A 9 -13.65 9.46 -11.84
C LEU A 9 -13.65 10.67 -10.89
N ILE A 10 -14.73 11.47 -10.89
CA ILE A 10 -14.81 12.76 -10.22
C ILE A 10 -16.13 12.87 -9.44
N ASN A 11 -16.07 13.50 -8.25
CA ASN A 11 -17.21 13.92 -7.43
C ASN A 11 -18.20 12.81 -7.06
N ASN A 12 -17.70 11.61 -6.79
CA ASN A 12 -18.52 10.50 -6.28
C ASN A 12 -17.88 9.90 -5.04
N LEU A 13 -18.60 8.98 -4.38
CA LEU A 13 -18.29 8.40 -3.07
C LEU A 13 -16.83 7.95 -2.90
N GLN A 14 -16.23 7.39 -3.93
CA GLN A 14 -14.86 6.87 -3.91
C GLN A 14 -14.07 7.29 -5.15
N SER A 15 -14.39 8.48 -5.68
CA SER A 15 -13.72 9.00 -6.86
C SER A 15 -12.24 9.27 -6.61
N LEU A 16 -11.46 9.30 -7.69
CA LEU A 16 -10.05 9.65 -7.62
C LEU A 16 -9.85 11.15 -7.39
N PHE A 17 -10.83 11.96 -7.81
CA PHE A 17 -10.73 13.42 -7.80
C PHE A 17 -11.99 14.06 -7.23
N LEU A 18 -11.81 15.22 -6.61
CA LEU A 18 -12.90 16.15 -6.31
C LEU A 18 -12.64 17.47 -7.03
N ALA A 19 -13.68 18.02 -7.66
CA ALA A 19 -13.64 19.28 -8.37
C ALA A 19 -14.85 20.13 -8.01
N HIS A 20 -14.64 21.42 -7.76
CA HIS A 20 -15.70 22.39 -7.52
C HIS A 20 -15.24 23.76 -8.02
N GLU A 21 -15.90 24.30 -9.02
CA GLU A 21 -15.52 25.53 -9.70
C GLU A 21 -14.07 25.46 -10.24
N ASP A 22 -13.18 26.29 -9.77
CA ASP A 22 -11.76 26.35 -10.13
C ASP A 22 -10.86 25.50 -9.20
N ARG A 23 -11.43 24.81 -8.18
CA ARG A 23 -10.69 23.96 -7.24
C ARG A 23 -10.72 22.50 -7.69
N PHE A 24 -9.56 21.86 -7.57
CA PHE A 24 -9.37 20.45 -7.92
C PHE A 24 -8.39 19.80 -6.92
N ILE A 25 -8.78 18.67 -6.37
CA ILE A 25 -7.94 17.90 -5.43
C ILE A 25 -7.97 16.40 -5.76
N VAL A 26 -6.90 15.72 -5.34
CA VAL A 26 -6.81 14.26 -5.38
C VAL A 26 -7.31 13.66 -4.07
N THR A 27 -7.92 12.49 -4.15
CA THR A 27 -8.35 11.73 -2.97
C THR A 27 -7.28 10.69 -2.57
N PRO A 28 -7.34 10.12 -1.36
CA PRO A 28 -6.48 8.99 -1.00
C PRO A 28 -6.56 7.81 -1.97
N ASN A 29 -7.72 7.59 -2.61
CA ASN A 29 -7.89 6.54 -3.62
C ASN A 29 -7.00 6.75 -4.85
N PHE A 30 -6.81 8.00 -5.28
CA PHE A 30 -5.88 8.32 -6.36
C PHE A 30 -4.47 7.83 -6.03
N HIS A 31 -3.98 8.09 -4.82
CA HIS A 31 -2.66 7.66 -4.38
C HIS A 31 -2.52 6.14 -4.37
N VAL A 32 -3.57 5.41 -4.00
CA VAL A 32 -3.56 3.93 -4.09
C VAL A 32 -3.38 3.49 -5.54
N PHE A 33 -4.13 4.04 -6.48
CA PHE A 33 -3.98 3.70 -7.90
C PHE A 33 -2.58 4.06 -8.41
N GLU A 34 -2.06 5.24 -8.06
CA GLU A 34 -0.70 5.66 -8.41
C GLU A 34 0.37 4.69 -7.87
N MET A 35 0.23 4.24 -6.62
CA MET A 35 1.13 3.25 -6.00
C MET A 35 1.08 1.87 -6.67
N TYR A 36 -0.04 1.52 -7.33
CA TYR A 36 -0.16 0.26 -8.08
C TYR A 36 0.29 0.36 -9.54
N MET A 37 0.41 1.56 -10.10
CA MET A 37 0.86 1.76 -11.50
C MET A 37 2.19 1.09 -11.83
N PRO A 38 3.21 1.05 -10.95
CA PRO A 38 4.47 0.38 -11.25
C PRO A 38 4.37 -1.14 -11.47
N HIS A 39 3.24 -1.78 -11.13
CA HIS A 39 3.02 -3.19 -11.44
C HIS A 39 2.64 -3.42 -12.92
N TYR A 40 2.26 -2.37 -13.65
CA TYR A 40 1.81 -2.47 -15.04
C TYR A 40 2.92 -3.03 -15.93
N ASN A 41 2.57 -4.02 -16.77
CA ASN A 41 3.50 -4.77 -17.64
C ASN A 41 4.57 -5.59 -16.90
N GLY A 42 4.49 -5.74 -15.58
CA GLY A 42 5.37 -6.61 -14.80
C GLY A 42 4.94 -8.06 -14.84
N GLN A 43 5.89 -8.96 -14.63
CA GLN A 43 5.62 -10.37 -14.42
C GLN A 43 5.16 -10.60 -12.97
N SER A 44 3.95 -11.12 -12.77
CA SER A 44 3.46 -11.46 -11.43
C SER A 44 4.38 -12.47 -10.75
N VAL A 45 4.69 -12.24 -9.48
CA VAL A 45 5.54 -13.09 -8.65
C VAL A 45 4.71 -13.63 -7.48
N ARG A 46 4.90 -14.90 -7.15
CA ARG A 46 4.25 -15.49 -5.97
C ARG A 46 4.79 -14.83 -4.70
N THR A 47 3.89 -14.25 -3.93
CA THR A 47 4.15 -13.69 -2.61
C THR A 47 3.57 -14.57 -1.51
N VAL A 48 4.28 -14.65 -0.38
CA VAL A 48 3.81 -15.32 0.83
C VAL A 48 4.01 -14.34 1.98
N PHE A 49 2.94 -14.02 2.67
CA PHE A 49 2.95 -13.17 3.86
C PHE A 49 2.76 -14.03 5.11
N THR A 50 3.55 -13.72 6.14
CA THR A 50 3.40 -14.32 7.47
C THR A 50 3.30 -13.17 8.47
N ALA A 51 2.11 -12.94 8.99
CA ALA A 51 1.84 -11.91 9.98
C ALA A 51 0.64 -12.35 10.84
N PRO A 52 0.59 -11.94 12.14
CA PRO A 52 -0.59 -12.19 12.98
C PRO A 52 -1.85 -11.62 12.35
N GLU A 53 -2.94 -12.38 12.38
CA GLU A 53 -4.23 -11.95 11.86
C GLU A 53 -4.79 -10.77 12.65
N VAL A 54 -5.60 -9.97 11.99
CA VAL A 54 -6.35 -8.87 12.61
C VAL A 54 -7.78 -9.34 12.83
N ASN A 55 -8.12 -9.56 14.09
CA ASN A 55 -9.46 -9.98 14.48
C ASN A 55 -10.37 -8.75 14.67
N PHE A 56 -11.60 -8.85 14.22
CA PHE A 56 -12.62 -7.82 14.39
C PHE A 56 -14.02 -8.43 14.55
N THR A 57 -14.98 -7.62 14.97
CA THR A 57 -16.38 -8.02 15.07
C THR A 57 -17.17 -7.29 13.98
N LYS A 58 -17.90 -8.03 13.17
CA LYS A 58 -18.82 -7.48 12.16
C LYS A 58 -20.01 -6.76 12.80
N THR A 59 -20.72 -5.98 11.99
CA THR A 59 -21.94 -5.27 12.42
C THR A 59 -23.07 -6.20 12.88
N ASP A 60 -23.07 -7.45 12.43
CA ASP A 60 -23.98 -8.52 12.86
C ASP A 60 -23.52 -9.25 14.13
N ASN A 61 -22.48 -8.72 14.80
CA ASN A 61 -21.82 -9.29 15.99
C ASN A 61 -21.09 -10.62 15.77
N ASN A 62 -20.91 -11.05 14.54
CA ASN A 62 -20.10 -12.23 14.25
C ASN A 62 -18.60 -11.87 14.22
N PRO A 63 -17.72 -12.72 14.80
CA PRO A 63 -16.28 -12.54 14.67
C PRO A 63 -15.82 -12.79 13.24
N ASP A 64 -14.81 -12.05 12.82
CA ASP A 64 -14.13 -12.24 11.54
C ASP A 64 -12.65 -11.82 11.64
N GLN A 65 -11.86 -12.12 10.61
CA GLN A 65 -10.44 -11.86 10.62
C GLN A 65 -9.93 -11.42 9.24
N LEU A 66 -8.89 -10.60 9.24
CA LEU A 66 -8.13 -10.23 8.06
C LEU A 66 -6.70 -10.76 8.17
N SER A 67 -6.08 -11.07 7.05
CA SER A 67 -4.63 -11.31 7.01
C SER A 67 -3.89 -10.10 7.56
N GLY A 68 -2.94 -10.32 8.46
CA GLY A 68 -2.20 -9.22 9.09
C GLY A 68 -1.32 -8.41 8.14
N LEU A 69 -0.90 -9.00 7.02
CA LEU A 69 -0.35 -8.35 5.83
C LEU A 69 -0.89 -9.06 4.59
N ALA A 70 -1.24 -8.30 3.57
CA ALA A 70 -1.67 -8.83 2.27
C ALA A 70 -1.19 -7.93 1.14
N GLY A 71 -0.88 -8.51 -0.01
CA GLY A 71 -0.40 -7.71 -1.13
C GLY A 71 -0.03 -8.54 -2.35
N SER A 72 0.67 -7.90 -3.27
CA SER A 72 1.13 -8.52 -4.51
C SER A 72 2.51 -8.01 -4.91
N ALA A 73 3.22 -8.79 -5.72
CA ALA A 73 4.50 -8.37 -6.28
C ALA A 73 4.56 -8.63 -7.79
N SER A 74 5.34 -7.79 -8.47
CA SER A 74 5.68 -7.96 -9.88
C SER A 74 7.15 -7.67 -10.14
N LEU A 75 7.70 -8.37 -11.12
CA LEU A 75 9.10 -8.26 -11.52
C LEU A 75 9.22 -7.59 -12.88
N HIS A 76 10.12 -6.59 -12.97
CA HIS A 76 10.51 -5.86 -14.16
C HIS A 76 12.02 -5.94 -14.33
N GLY A 77 12.50 -6.95 -15.03
CA GLY A 77 13.95 -7.21 -15.12
C GLY A 77 14.55 -7.52 -13.74
N LYS A 78 15.34 -6.61 -13.19
CA LYS A 78 15.93 -6.73 -11.85
C LYS A 78 15.20 -5.91 -10.78
N GLN A 79 14.12 -5.25 -11.12
CA GLN A 79 13.33 -4.47 -10.19
C GLN A 79 12.09 -5.25 -9.76
N LEU A 80 11.95 -5.48 -8.46
CA LEU A 80 10.78 -6.09 -7.85
C LEU A 80 9.92 -5.01 -7.19
N ILE A 81 8.68 -4.88 -7.63
CA ILE A 81 7.67 -4.02 -7.02
C ILE A 81 6.83 -4.87 -6.09
N LEU A 82 6.73 -4.48 -4.83
CA LEU A 82 5.87 -5.10 -3.82
C LEU A 82 4.91 -4.05 -3.27
N THR A 83 3.61 -4.25 -3.42
CA THR A 83 2.61 -3.44 -2.74
C THR A 83 1.89 -4.29 -1.71
N ALA A 84 1.85 -3.83 -0.46
CA ALA A 84 1.21 -4.53 0.64
C ALA A 84 0.40 -3.58 1.53
N VAL A 85 -0.62 -4.15 2.17
CA VAL A 85 -1.54 -3.47 3.08
C VAL A 85 -1.35 -4.04 4.48
N ASN A 86 -1.22 -3.16 5.48
CA ASN A 86 -1.38 -3.49 6.89
C ASN A 86 -2.78 -3.02 7.33
N PRO A 87 -3.75 -3.92 7.53
CA PRO A 87 -5.11 -3.55 7.92
C PRO A 87 -5.26 -3.27 9.42
N SER A 88 -4.24 -3.57 10.24
CA SER A 88 -4.29 -3.23 11.66
C SER A 88 -4.31 -1.72 11.85
N ILE A 89 -5.29 -1.20 12.56
CA ILE A 89 -5.40 0.23 12.87
C ILE A 89 -4.53 0.67 14.04
N THR A 90 -3.93 -0.29 14.77
CA THR A 90 -3.16 -0.02 16.00
C THR A 90 -1.73 -0.52 15.94
N GLU A 91 -1.46 -1.59 15.18
CA GLU A 91 -0.18 -2.30 15.24
C GLU A 91 0.63 -2.12 13.95
N ALA A 92 1.87 -1.68 14.11
CA ALA A 92 2.86 -1.75 13.04
C ALA A 92 3.36 -3.20 12.86
N ARG A 93 3.80 -3.55 11.66
CA ARG A 93 4.32 -4.88 11.32
C ARG A 93 5.78 -4.77 10.88
N GLU A 94 6.70 -5.08 11.77
CA GLU A 94 8.11 -5.25 11.39
C GLU A 94 8.26 -6.54 10.59
N THR A 95 8.84 -6.45 9.41
CA THR A 95 8.83 -7.53 8.43
C THR A 95 10.18 -7.64 7.73
N GLU A 96 10.69 -8.85 7.65
CA GLU A 96 11.80 -9.19 6.78
C GLU A 96 11.28 -9.60 5.41
N ILE A 97 11.82 -9.01 4.37
CA ILE A 97 11.45 -9.22 2.97
C ILE A 97 12.59 -9.95 2.28
N MET A 98 12.29 -11.15 1.78
CA MET A 98 13.24 -12.01 1.10
C MET A 98 12.83 -12.25 -0.34
N ALA A 99 13.75 -12.07 -1.28
CA ALA A 99 13.59 -12.46 -2.68
C ALA A 99 14.27 -13.82 -2.90
N ARG A 100 13.46 -14.90 -2.97
CA ARG A 100 14.04 -16.24 -3.15
C ARG A 100 14.74 -16.37 -4.51
N GLY A 101 16.02 -16.71 -4.49
CA GLY A 101 16.85 -16.86 -5.69
C GLY A 101 17.52 -15.56 -6.16
N ALA A 102 17.40 -14.47 -5.41
CA ALA A 102 18.06 -13.20 -5.68
C ALA A 102 18.41 -12.48 -4.37
N LYS A 103 19.31 -11.49 -4.46
CA LYS A 103 19.72 -10.63 -3.35
C LYS A 103 19.08 -9.26 -3.52
N ILE A 104 18.58 -8.67 -2.44
CA ILE A 104 18.10 -7.29 -2.45
C ILE A 104 19.28 -6.37 -2.18
N LYS A 105 19.64 -5.51 -3.14
CA LYS A 105 20.77 -4.59 -3.06
C LYS A 105 20.39 -3.18 -2.61
N ALA A 106 19.22 -2.74 -3.00
CA ALA A 106 18.67 -1.44 -2.63
C ALA A 106 17.16 -1.52 -2.53
N ALA A 107 16.58 -0.66 -1.75
CA ALA A 107 15.14 -0.58 -1.58
C ALA A 107 14.69 0.85 -1.29
N ALA A 108 13.49 1.18 -1.76
CA ALA A 108 12.78 2.42 -1.44
C ALA A 108 11.33 2.11 -1.09
N ALA A 109 10.75 2.86 -0.19
CA ALA A 109 9.34 2.73 0.20
C ALA A 109 8.57 4.01 -0.04
N THR A 110 7.32 3.85 -0.48
CA THR A 110 6.28 4.89 -0.49
C THR A 110 5.13 4.39 0.38
N VAL A 111 4.69 5.20 1.31
CA VAL A 111 3.70 4.85 2.33
C VAL A 111 2.52 5.81 2.24
N LEU A 112 1.33 5.27 2.19
CA LEU A 112 0.07 5.97 2.40
C LEU A 112 -0.51 5.50 3.74
N SER A 113 -0.51 6.37 4.73
CA SER A 113 -1.01 6.08 6.08
C SER A 113 -1.31 7.38 6.80
N GLU A 114 -2.39 7.40 7.57
CA GLU A 114 -2.70 8.48 8.50
C GLU A 114 -3.19 7.89 9.83
N LYS A 115 -2.92 8.58 10.94
CA LYS A 115 -3.31 8.12 12.29
C LYS A 115 -4.83 8.06 12.46
N ASP A 116 -5.51 9.07 11.93
CA ASP A 116 -6.98 9.08 11.90
C ASP A 116 -7.45 8.36 10.64
N VAL A 117 -8.02 7.17 10.80
CA VAL A 117 -8.57 6.36 9.70
C VAL A 117 -9.77 7.02 9.00
N HIS A 118 -10.36 8.07 9.60
CA HIS A 118 -11.42 8.89 9.00
C HIS A 118 -10.89 10.12 8.27
N ALA A 119 -9.56 10.37 8.30
CA ALA A 119 -8.96 11.48 7.58
C ALA A 119 -9.24 11.37 6.08
N ARG A 120 -9.54 12.50 5.49
CA ARG A 120 -9.85 12.62 4.06
C ARG A 120 -9.35 13.94 3.51
N ASN A 121 -9.00 13.95 2.25
CA ASN A 121 -8.71 15.19 1.54
C ASN A 121 -10.00 15.93 1.26
N SER A 122 -10.03 17.22 1.52
CA SER A 122 -11.14 18.14 1.28
C SER A 122 -10.63 19.43 0.64
N PHE A 123 -11.51 20.28 0.17
CA PHE A 123 -11.13 21.58 -0.40
C PHE A 123 -10.50 22.52 0.63
N GLU A 124 -10.80 22.35 1.92
CA GLU A 124 -10.21 23.09 3.03
C GLU A 124 -8.87 22.50 3.49
N ASN A 125 -8.70 21.18 3.30
CA ASN A 125 -7.46 20.48 3.65
C ASN A 125 -7.14 19.43 2.56
N PRO A 126 -6.62 19.87 1.40
CA PRO A 126 -6.42 19.01 0.23
C PRO A 126 -5.35 17.94 0.44
N ASP A 127 -4.46 18.14 1.39
CA ASP A 127 -3.26 17.34 1.64
C ASP A 127 -3.31 16.63 3.01
N ALA A 128 -4.52 16.42 3.56
CA ALA A 128 -4.68 15.73 4.86
C ALA A 128 -4.10 14.32 4.84
N VAL A 129 -4.26 13.62 3.73
CA VAL A 129 -3.72 12.28 3.51
C VAL A 129 -2.88 12.28 2.25
N GLN A 130 -1.57 12.04 2.40
CA GLN A 130 -0.58 12.06 1.32
C GLN A 130 0.36 10.88 1.41
N VAL A 131 0.96 10.51 0.29
CA VAL A 131 2.05 9.55 0.24
C VAL A 131 3.32 10.17 0.83
N LYS A 132 4.07 9.38 1.58
CA LYS A 132 5.32 9.76 2.22
C LYS A 132 6.41 8.76 1.82
N LYS A 133 7.64 9.23 1.63
CA LYS A 133 8.80 8.35 1.49
C LYS A 133 9.19 7.80 2.85
N ALA A 134 9.62 6.55 2.89
CA ALA A 134 10.13 5.90 4.09
C ALA A 134 11.43 5.15 3.78
N GLU A 135 12.28 5.04 4.79
CA GLU A 135 13.54 4.30 4.66
C GLU A 135 13.30 2.80 4.78
N VAL A 136 14.06 2.05 3.99
CA VAL A 136 14.11 0.58 4.03
C VAL A 136 15.53 0.18 4.39
N ARG A 137 15.71 -0.63 5.40
CA ARG A 137 17.02 -1.11 5.82
C ARG A 137 17.38 -2.38 5.05
N ILE A 138 18.55 -2.40 4.43
CA ILE A 138 19.11 -3.63 3.86
C ILE A 138 19.88 -4.37 4.95
N ALA A 139 19.59 -5.67 5.10
CA ALA A 139 20.20 -6.55 6.08
C ALA A 139 20.67 -7.83 5.39
N GLY A 140 21.96 -7.92 5.09
CA GLY A 140 22.53 -9.00 4.28
C GLY A 140 21.95 -8.99 2.86
N ASP A 141 21.29 -10.07 2.48
CA ASP A 141 20.66 -10.23 1.17
C ASP A 141 19.15 -9.86 1.18
N ASN A 142 18.61 -9.39 2.33
CA ASN A 142 17.19 -9.12 2.57
C ASN A 142 16.93 -7.64 2.88
N ALA A 143 15.68 -7.23 2.84
CA ALA A 143 15.24 -5.91 3.29
C ALA A 143 14.39 -6.02 4.56
N LEU A 144 14.53 -5.06 5.45
CA LEU A 144 13.71 -4.92 6.68
C LEU A 144 12.91 -3.65 6.58
N PHE A 145 11.61 -3.78 6.80
CA PHE A 145 10.67 -2.66 6.75
C PHE A 145 9.58 -2.80 7.81
N THR A 146 9.20 -1.69 8.41
CA THR A 146 8.07 -1.63 9.34
C THR A 146 6.86 -1.03 8.65
N PHE A 147 5.86 -1.85 8.35
CA PHE A 147 4.58 -1.43 7.80
C PHE A 147 3.77 -0.70 8.88
N PRO A 148 3.50 0.60 8.74
CA PRO A 148 2.71 1.34 9.73
C PRO A 148 1.29 0.78 9.89
N PRO A 149 0.58 1.09 11.00
CA PRO A 149 -0.84 0.79 11.10
C PRO A 149 -1.65 1.47 9.99
N ALA A 150 -2.76 0.87 9.59
CA ALA A 150 -3.69 1.40 8.59
C ALA A 150 -2.95 1.96 7.35
N SER A 151 -2.10 1.14 6.73
CA SER A 151 -1.24 1.62 5.64
C SER A 151 -1.36 0.80 4.36
N VAL A 152 -1.18 1.51 3.25
CA VAL A 152 -0.79 0.92 1.96
C VAL A 152 0.67 1.30 1.72
N VAL A 153 1.51 0.33 1.42
CA VAL A 153 2.94 0.52 1.21
C VAL A 153 3.36 -0.08 -0.12
N GLN A 154 4.05 0.70 -0.93
CA GLN A 154 4.72 0.22 -2.13
C GLN A 154 6.23 0.23 -1.88
N LEU A 155 6.86 -0.90 -2.11
CA LEU A 155 8.30 -1.09 -2.06
C LEU A 155 8.84 -1.31 -3.47
N THR A 156 9.92 -0.62 -3.80
CA THR A 156 10.73 -0.86 -4.99
C THR A 156 12.05 -1.46 -4.54
N LEU A 157 12.31 -2.69 -4.97
CA LEU A 157 13.48 -3.48 -4.55
C LEU A 157 14.36 -3.77 -5.77
N GLU A 158 15.64 -3.41 -5.70
CA GLU A 158 16.63 -3.70 -6.73
C GLU A 158 17.31 -5.04 -6.43
N LEU A 159 17.21 -5.98 -7.36
CA LEU A 159 17.75 -7.33 -7.24
C LEU A 159 19.14 -7.43 -7.89
N GLY A 160 20.02 -8.21 -7.26
CA GLY A 160 21.37 -8.45 -7.74
C GLY A 160 21.62 -9.86 -8.26
#